data_e47f9f679a1fd315b8611675fe012f96
#
_entry.id   e47f9f679a1fd315b8611675fe012f96
#
_cell.length_a   1.000
_cell.length_b   1.000
_cell.length_c   1.000
_cell.angle_alpha   90.00
_cell.angle_beta   90.00
_cell.angle_gamma   90.00
#
_symmetry.space_group_name_H-M   'P 1'
#
loop_
_entity.id
_entity.type
_entity.pdbx_description
1 polymer ?
#
loop_
_entity_poly.entity_id
_entity_poly.type
_entity_poly.pdbx_seq_one_letter_code
_entity_poly.pdbx_strand_id
1 'polypeptide(L)'
;MPIAINGSGSITGITAGGLPDGCVTADDLASGVGGKILQVVQTVKKDRFTAQSQTPVDITGLSVSITPSSASNKILVHSSVYVNGNAIYYAMRLARDSDNTIFIGDVNGSNTSQTRATFGGYMASTMDTQTIVTSYLDSPNTTSATTYKMQVYSPYASSYVVGINSTVALDNYGYVTNGTSSITVMELAA
;
A
#
# COMPACT_ATOMS: atom_id res chain seq x y z
N MET A 1 44.00 -4.04 24.21
CA MET A 1 44.38 -2.67 24.58
C MET A 1 43.17 -2.03 25.23
N PRO A 2 43.33 -1.31 26.33
CA PRO A 2 42.21 -0.56 26.91
C PRO A 2 41.79 0.59 25.99
N ILE A 3 40.50 0.83 25.87
CA ILE A 3 39.96 1.98 25.13
C ILE A 3 40.23 3.22 26.01
N ALA A 4 40.94 4.21 25.48
CA ALA A 4 41.17 5.47 26.15
C ALA A 4 40.18 6.52 25.60
N ILE A 5 39.35 7.09 26.50
CA ILE A 5 38.48 8.24 26.22
C ILE A 5 39.23 9.47 26.74
N ASN A 6 39.61 10.37 25.84
CA ASN A 6 40.24 11.64 26.24
C ASN A 6 39.16 12.69 26.57
N GLY A 7 39.56 13.75 27.28
CA GLY A 7 38.65 14.81 27.74
C GLY A 7 37.98 15.64 26.62
N SER A 8 38.31 15.42 25.32
CA SER A 8 37.64 16.02 24.16
C SER A 8 36.54 15.14 23.57
N GLY A 9 36.25 13.98 24.22
CA GLY A 9 35.22 13.05 23.71
C GLY A 9 35.63 12.19 22.53
N SER A 10 36.88 12.25 22.07
CA SER A 10 37.38 11.41 21.00
C SER A 10 37.76 10.03 21.51
N ILE A 11 37.31 8.99 20.84
CA ILE A 11 37.69 7.61 21.10
C ILE A 11 38.66 7.20 20.00
N THR A 12 39.90 6.86 20.38
CA THR A 12 40.94 6.38 19.47
C THR A 12 41.20 4.90 19.65
N GLY A 13 41.52 4.20 18.58
CA GLY A 13 41.85 2.78 18.63
C GLY A 13 40.66 1.84 18.40
N ILE A 14 39.49 2.34 18.04
CA ILE A 14 38.38 1.51 17.57
C ILE A 14 38.57 1.24 16.08
N THR A 15 38.73 -0.02 15.72
CA THR A 15 38.70 -0.51 14.33
C THR A 15 37.33 -1.09 14.02
N ALA A 16 37.03 -1.33 12.74
CA ALA A 16 35.79 -1.99 12.34
C ALA A 16 35.61 -3.30 13.13
N GLY A 17 34.48 -3.47 13.80
CA GLY A 17 34.20 -4.59 14.72
C GLY A 17 34.82 -4.48 16.11
N GLY A 18 35.44 -3.36 16.46
CA GLY A 18 36.12 -3.16 17.75
C GLY A 18 35.18 -2.80 18.92
N LEU A 19 33.89 -2.58 18.67
CA LEU A 19 32.86 -2.42 19.70
C LEU A 19 32.11 -3.73 19.88
N PRO A 20 31.79 -4.17 21.12
CA PRO A 20 30.94 -5.33 21.34
C PRO A 20 29.57 -5.17 20.68
N ASP A 21 28.97 -6.26 20.23
CA ASP A 21 27.62 -6.25 19.66
C ASP A 21 26.61 -5.63 20.65
N GLY A 22 25.80 -4.71 20.14
CA GLY A 22 24.75 -4.04 20.94
C GLY A 22 25.22 -2.89 21.83
N CYS A 23 26.50 -2.49 21.79
CA CYS A 23 26.98 -1.34 22.55
C CYS A 23 26.71 0.03 21.87
N VAL A 24 26.26 0.01 20.60
CA VAL A 24 25.73 1.18 19.90
C VAL A 24 24.25 0.93 19.64
N THR A 25 23.40 1.69 20.26
CA THR A 25 21.95 1.63 20.12
C THR A 25 21.47 2.69 19.09
N ALA A 26 20.20 2.62 18.70
CA ALA A 26 19.62 3.65 17.83
C ALA A 26 19.69 5.06 18.44
N ASP A 27 19.65 5.17 19.75
CA ASP A 27 19.71 6.44 20.49
C ASP A 27 21.13 7.03 20.51
N ASP A 28 22.16 6.22 20.29
CA ASP A 28 23.55 6.64 20.20
C ASP A 28 23.92 7.20 18.81
N LEU A 29 23.03 7.03 17.84
CA LEU A 29 23.25 7.49 16.48
C LEU A 29 22.68 8.91 16.29
N ALA A 30 23.42 9.75 15.57
CA ALA A 30 22.89 11.06 15.19
C ALA A 30 21.58 10.91 14.39
N SER A 31 20.65 11.86 14.56
CA SER A 31 19.40 11.89 13.79
C SER A 31 19.66 11.71 12.28
N GLY A 32 19.02 10.71 11.69
CA GLY A 32 19.20 10.37 10.27
C GLY A 32 20.29 9.33 9.97
N VAL A 33 21.03 8.86 10.98
CA VAL A 33 21.92 7.71 10.88
C VAL A 33 21.15 6.47 11.34
N GLY A 34 21.05 5.47 10.50
CA GLY A 34 20.15 4.33 10.66
C GLY A 34 19.02 4.41 9.61
N GLY A 35 18.50 3.30 9.18
CA GLY A 35 17.48 3.27 8.13
C GLY A 35 16.24 4.07 8.55
N LYS A 36 15.70 4.90 7.64
CA LYS A 36 14.44 5.61 7.88
C LYS A 36 13.21 4.71 7.81
N ILE A 37 13.35 3.49 7.29
CA ILE A 37 12.27 2.48 7.27
C ILE A 37 12.34 1.70 8.58
N LEU A 38 11.31 1.84 9.41
CA LEU A 38 11.25 1.24 10.75
C LEU A 38 10.59 -0.14 10.74
N GLN A 39 9.57 -0.32 9.89
CA GLN A 39 8.90 -1.59 9.70
C GLN A 39 8.28 -1.69 8.29
N VAL A 40 8.12 -2.91 7.81
CA VAL A 40 7.46 -3.23 6.53
C VAL A 40 6.47 -4.36 6.78
N VAL A 41 5.23 -4.16 6.35
CA VAL A 41 4.17 -5.17 6.41
C VAL A 41 3.55 -5.32 5.03
N GLN A 42 3.33 -6.56 4.59
CA GLN A 42 2.74 -6.84 3.28
C GLN A 42 1.64 -7.88 3.39
N THR A 43 0.58 -7.68 2.62
CA THR A 43 -0.43 -8.70 2.33
C THR A 43 -0.41 -9.00 0.84
N VAL A 44 -0.41 -10.28 0.49
CA VAL A 44 -0.50 -10.78 -0.89
C VAL A 44 -1.79 -11.57 -1.04
N LYS A 45 -2.63 -11.14 -1.98
CA LYS A 45 -3.84 -11.83 -2.38
C LYS A 45 -3.57 -12.66 -3.64
N LYS A 46 -3.84 -13.95 -3.57
CA LYS A 46 -3.64 -14.91 -4.68
C LYS A 46 -4.97 -15.44 -5.24
N ASP A 47 -5.99 -15.48 -4.40
CA ASP A 47 -7.32 -15.95 -4.76
C ASP A 47 -8.09 -14.91 -5.58
N ARG A 48 -9.03 -15.40 -6.36
CA ARG A 48 -9.94 -14.57 -7.13
C ARG A 48 -10.91 -13.82 -6.20
N PHE A 49 -11.22 -12.58 -6.59
CA PHE A 49 -12.33 -11.82 -6.01
C PHE A 49 -13.13 -11.16 -7.14
N THR A 50 -14.43 -11.00 -6.95
CA THR A 50 -15.30 -10.26 -7.88
C THR A 50 -16.19 -9.30 -7.13
N ALA A 51 -16.37 -8.12 -7.69
CA ALA A 51 -17.32 -7.12 -7.21
C ALA A 51 -18.34 -6.79 -8.28
N GLN A 52 -19.59 -6.67 -7.87
CA GLN A 52 -20.71 -6.23 -8.70
C GLN A 52 -21.48 -5.16 -7.93
N SER A 53 -20.93 -3.93 -7.93
CA SER A 53 -21.44 -2.84 -7.11
C SER A 53 -21.16 -1.50 -7.76
N GLN A 54 -22.07 -0.52 -7.62
CA GLN A 54 -21.86 0.88 -7.98
C GLN A 54 -21.23 1.69 -6.83
N THR A 55 -21.16 1.13 -5.65
CA THR A 55 -20.49 1.74 -4.50
C THR A 55 -19.22 0.98 -4.15
N PRO A 56 -18.20 1.63 -3.57
CA PRO A 56 -16.97 0.97 -3.19
C PRO A 56 -17.20 -0.20 -2.26
N VAL A 57 -16.59 -1.35 -2.59
CA VAL A 57 -16.56 -2.55 -1.75
C VAL A 57 -15.13 -2.97 -1.49
N ASP A 58 -14.85 -3.43 -0.29
CA ASP A 58 -13.52 -3.90 0.09
C ASP A 58 -13.13 -5.14 -0.72
N ILE A 59 -11.94 -5.13 -1.29
CA ILE A 59 -11.35 -6.32 -1.90
C ILE A 59 -10.92 -7.25 -0.77
N THR A 60 -11.74 -8.26 -0.48
CA THR A 60 -11.45 -9.22 0.60
C THR A 60 -10.06 -9.83 0.45
N GLY A 61 -9.26 -9.78 1.51
CA GLY A 61 -7.87 -10.27 1.53
C GLY A 61 -6.85 -9.30 0.91
N LEU A 62 -7.23 -8.07 0.58
CA LEU A 62 -6.31 -7.03 0.12
C LEU A 62 -6.33 -5.83 1.07
N SER A 63 -6.01 -6.11 2.32
CA SER A 63 -5.83 -5.13 3.39
C SER A 63 -4.59 -5.48 4.21
N VAL A 64 -4.00 -4.47 4.83
CA VAL A 64 -2.81 -4.61 5.68
C VAL A 64 -2.88 -3.65 6.85
N SER A 65 -2.51 -4.10 8.04
CA SER A 65 -2.50 -3.27 9.24
C SER A 65 -1.07 -3.05 9.73
N ILE A 66 -0.81 -1.84 10.20
CA ILE A 66 0.46 -1.41 10.77
C ILE A 66 0.19 -0.57 12.03
N THR A 67 1.03 -0.71 13.03
CA THR A 67 0.98 0.12 14.25
C THR A 67 2.19 1.04 14.25
N PRO A 68 2.02 2.35 13.94
CA PRO A 68 3.14 3.27 13.91
C PRO A 68 3.79 3.41 15.30
N SER A 69 5.12 3.45 15.31
CA SER A 69 5.90 3.62 16.56
C SER A 69 5.87 5.05 17.07
N SER A 70 5.56 6.03 16.20
CA SER A 70 5.37 7.44 16.56
C SER A 70 4.24 8.07 15.73
N ALA A 71 3.48 8.97 16.34
CA ALA A 71 2.42 9.70 15.64
C ALA A 71 2.96 10.67 14.56
N SER A 72 4.23 11.07 14.63
CA SER A 72 4.87 11.92 13.62
C SER A 72 5.35 11.14 12.38
N ASN A 73 5.46 9.81 12.49
CA ASN A 73 5.95 8.97 11.39
C ASN A 73 4.96 8.92 10.23
N LYS A 74 5.51 8.69 9.05
CA LYS A 74 4.74 8.56 7.80
C LYS A 74 4.58 7.09 7.45
N ILE A 75 3.50 6.76 6.75
CA ILE A 75 3.29 5.42 6.20
C ILE A 75 3.28 5.51 4.68
N LEU A 76 4.29 4.91 4.04
CA LEU A 76 4.28 4.72 2.60
C LEU A 76 3.44 3.48 2.28
N VAL A 77 2.33 3.70 1.61
CA VAL A 77 1.45 2.65 1.11
C VAL A 77 1.76 2.40 -0.36
N HIS A 78 2.07 1.16 -0.71
CA HIS A 78 2.27 0.72 -2.08
C HIS A 78 1.32 -0.43 -2.39
N SER A 79 0.55 -0.34 -3.47
CA SER A 79 -0.31 -1.43 -3.91
C SER A 79 -0.10 -1.76 -5.38
N SER A 80 -0.23 -3.06 -5.70
CA SER A 80 -0.27 -3.59 -7.04
C SER A 80 -1.50 -4.47 -7.17
N VAL A 81 -2.43 -4.12 -8.05
CA VAL A 81 -3.71 -4.81 -8.19
C VAL A 81 -3.88 -5.29 -9.62
N TYR A 82 -4.04 -6.61 -9.77
CA TYR A 82 -4.35 -7.25 -11.04
C TYR A 82 -5.87 -7.24 -11.23
N VAL A 83 -6.36 -6.44 -12.16
CA VAL A 83 -7.79 -6.19 -12.40
C VAL A 83 -8.21 -6.62 -13.78
N ASN A 84 -9.43 -7.11 -13.87
CA ASN A 84 -10.14 -7.47 -15.10
C ASN A 84 -11.60 -6.99 -15.01
N GLY A 85 -12.26 -6.86 -16.13
CA GLY A 85 -13.66 -6.49 -16.17
C GLY A 85 -14.34 -6.96 -17.45
N ASN A 86 -15.67 -6.95 -17.46
CA ASN A 86 -16.48 -7.31 -18.61
C ASN A 86 -17.00 -6.05 -19.30
N ALA A 87 -16.23 -5.48 -20.25
CA ALA A 87 -16.59 -4.28 -21.02
C ALA A 87 -17.11 -3.14 -20.13
N ILE A 88 -16.34 -2.76 -19.10
CA ILE A 88 -16.81 -1.88 -18.05
C ILE A 88 -15.85 -0.73 -17.72
N TYR A 89 -16.43 0.32 -17.15
CA TYR A 89 -15.70 1.28 -16.33
C TYR A 89 -15.56 0.74 -14.92
N TYR A 90 -14.34 0.77 -14.39
CA TYR A 90 -14.06 0.43 -13.01
C TYR A 90 -13.39 1.60 -12.29
N ALA A 91 -13.57 1.66 -11.00
CA ALA A 91 -12.90 2.60 -10.13
C ALA A 91 -12.40 1.88 -8.88
N MET A 92 -11.25 2.32 -8.39
CA MET A 92 -10.63 1.80 -7.16
C MET A 92 -10.28 2.94 -6.22
N ARG A 93 -10.30 2.64 -4.92
CA ARG A 93 -9.93 3.57 -3.86
C ARG A 93 -8.94 2.93 -2.91
N LEU A 94 -7.94 3.71 -2.50
CA LEU A 94 -7.16 3.42 -1.32
C LEU A 94 -7.88 4.05 -0.11
N ALA A 95 -8.24 3.22 0.84
CA ALA A 95 -8.92 3.66 2.06
C ALA A 95 -8.11 3.27 3.30
N ARG A 96 -8.31 4.06 4.37
CA ARG A 96 -7.74 3.84 5.70
C ARG A 96 -8.86 3.60 6.69
N ASP A 97 -8.69 2.58 7.57
CA ASP A 97 -9.65 2.19 8.61
C ASP A 97 -11.06 1.96 8.08
N SER A 98 -12.08 2.56 8.68
CA SER A 98 -13.49 2.39 8.34
C SER A 98 -13.94 3.27 7.17
N ASP A 99 -13.29 3.15 5.97
CA ASP A 99 -13.69 3.80 4.71
C ASP A 99 -13.26 5.27 4.51
N ASN A 100 -12.27 5.72 5.29
CA ASN A 100 -11.65 7.01 5.02
C ASN A 100 -10.77 6.92 3.76
N THR A 101 -11.30 7.34 2.61
CA THR A 101 -10.54 7.41 1.36
C THR A 101 -9.45 8.47 1.47
N ILE A 102 -8.19 8.05 1.45
CA ILE A 102 -7.03 8.92 1.72
C ILE A 102 -6.31 9.38 0.46
N PHE A 103 -6.50 8.70 -0.65
CA PHE A 103 -5.85 9.03 -1.91
C PHE A 103 -6.90 8.99 -3.02
N ILE A 104 -7.44 10.15 -3.38
CA ILE A 104 -8.55 10.29 -4.31
C ILE A 104 -8.38 11.55 -5.15
N GLY A 105 -8.73 11.46 -6.43
CA GLY A 105 -8.74 12.61 -7.33
C GLY A 105 -9.69 13.72 -6.88
N ASP A 106 -9.40 14.94 -7.25
CA ASP A 106 -10.26 16.09 -6.95
C ASP A 106 -11.42 16.23 -7.93
N VAL A 107 -12.38 17.09 -7.61
CA VAL A 107 -13.46 17.45 -8.54
C VAL A 107 -12.92 18.33 -9.66
N ASN A 108 -13.40 18.13 -10.89
CA ASN A 108 -13.00 18.94 -12.03
C ASN A 108 -13.98 20.12 -12.19
N GLY A 109 -13.64 21.24 -11.58
CA GLY A 109 -14.46 22.47 -11.66
C GLY A 109 -15.90 22.22 -11.20
N SER A 110 -16.87 22.62 -12.03
CA SER A 110 -18.31 22.41 -11.77
C SER A 110 -18.83 21.03 -12.15
N ASN A 111 -17.98 20.14 -12.69
CA ASN A 111 -18.38 18.79 -13.09
C ASN A 111 -18.39 17.83 -11.91
N THR A 112 -19.46 17.87 -11.12
CA THR A 112 -19.65 17.03 -9.93
C THR A 112 -20.09 15.60 -10.25
N SER A 113 -20.38 15.28 -11.51
CA SER A 113 -20.81 13.94 -11.95
C SER A 113 -19.66 12.98 -12.17
N GLN A 114 -18.41 13.46 -12.21
CA GLN A 114 -17.25 12.59 -12.39
C GLN A 114 -16.98 11.77 -11.13
N THR A 115 -16.71 10.49 -11.34
CA THR A 115 -16.33 9.57 -10.27
C THR A 115 -14.94 9.94 -9.74
N ARG A 116 -14.85 10.24 -8.45
CA ARG A 116 -13.58 10.42 -7.75
C ARG A 116 -13.05 9.07 -7.29
N ALA A 117 -11.83 8.76 -7.67
CA ALA A 117 -11.18 7.50 -7.36
C ALA A 117 -9.67 7.70 -7.17
N THR A 118 -8.98 6.74 -6.59
CA THR A 118 -7.52 6.69 -6.59
C THR A 118 -7.04 6.43 -8.02
N PHE A 119 -7.70 5.52 -8.71
CA PHE A 119 -7.54 5.28 -10.14
C PHE A 119 -8.78 4.57 -10.68
N GLY A 120 -8.92 4.60 -12.00
CA GLY A 120 -10.01 3.95 -12.72
C GLY A 120 -9.64 3.79 -14.18
N GLY A 121 -10.45 3.03 -14.89
CA GLY A 121 -10.23 2.74 -16.29
C GLY A 121 -11.42 2.08 -16.96
N TYR A 122 -11.21 1.66 -18.18
CA TYR A 122 -12.17 0.93 -18.98
C TYR A 122 -11.54 -0.38 -19.46
N MET A 123 -12.27 -1.47 -19.34
CA MET A 123 -11.95 -2.78 -19.91
C MET A 123 -12.87 -3.04 -21.07
N ALA A 124 -12.32 -3.30 -22.26
CA ALA A 124 -13.11 -3.50 -23.48
C ALA A 124 -13.65 -4.93 -23.62
N SER A 125 -13.03 -5.88 -22.95
CA SER A 125 -13.31 -7.32 -23.09
C SER A 125 -13.23 -8.05 -21.76
N THR A 126 -13.93 -9.18 -21.64
CA THR A 126 -13.84 -10.10 -20.49
C THR A 126 -12.44 -10.67 -20.26
N MET A 127 -11.57 -10.59 -21.29
CA MET A 127 -10.20 -11.09 -21.24
C MET A 127 -9.16 -9.98 -20.99
N ASP A 128 -9.56 -8.70 -21.05
CA ASP A 128 -8.65 -7.60 -20.78
C ASP A 128 -8.23 -7.63 -19.33
N THR A 129 -6.94 -7.52 -19.11
CA THR A 129 -6.35 -7.47 -17.78
C THR A 129 -5.39 -6.30 -17.67
N GLN A 130 -5.35 -5.67 -16.51
CA GLN A 130 -4.42 -4.60 -16.21
C GLN A 130 -3.82 -4.82 -14.83
N THR A 131 -2.55 -4.46 -14.68
CA THR A 131 -1.95 -4.34 -13.36
C THR A 131 -1.82 -2.87 -13.03
N ILE A 132 -2.50 -2.45 -11.99
CA ILE A 132 -2.50 -1.07 -11.52
C ILE A 132 -1.62 -0.98 -10.29
N VAL A 133 -0.67 -0.05 -10.35
CA VAL A 133 0.26 0.23 -9.25
C VAL A 133 0.01 1.63 -8.73
N THR A 134 -0.04 1.78 -7.40
CA THR A 134 -0.13 3.08 -6.75
C THR A 134 0.78 3.15 -5.54
N SER A 135 1.25 4.36 -5.25
CA SER A 135 2.02 4.68 -4.05
C SER A 135 1.49 5.97 -3.44
N TYR A 136 1.33 5.97 -2.14
CA TYR A 136 0.85 7.13 -1.39
C TYR A 136 1.56 7.23 -0.04
N LEU A 137 2.04 8.42 0.30
CA LEU A 137 2.66 8.70 1.59
C LEU A 137 1.62 9.33 2.51
N ASP A 138 1.13 8.53 3.46
CA ASP A 138 0.13 8.94 4.44
C ASP A 138 0.75 9.49 5.73
N SER A 139 -0.02 10.33 6.40
CA SER A 139 0.26 10.85 7.76
C SER A 139 -0.89 10.45 8.67
N PRO A 140 -0.87 9.26 9.26
CA PRO A 140 -2.00 8.76 10.05
C PRO A 140 -2.14 9.51 11.38
N ASN A 141 -1.08 10.17 11.85
CA ASN A 141 -1.02 10.95 13.09
C ASN A 141 -1.49 10.15 14.33
N THR A 142 -1.14 8.89 14.41
CA THR A 142 -1.55 7.99 15.48
C THR A 142 -0.49 6.93 15.74
N THR A 143 -0.49 6.37 16.95
CA THR A 143 0.25 5.15 17.33
C THR A 143 -0.69 3.95 17.51
N SER A 144 -1.96 4.08 17.16
CA SER A 144 -2.90 2.97 17.13
C SER A 144 -2.76 2.15 15.85
N ALA A 145 -3.18 0.89 15.89
CA ALA A 145 -3.23 0.05 14.70
C ALA A 145 -4.10 0.70 13.61
N THR A 146 -3.53 0.86 12.42
CA THR A 146 -4.13 1.52 11.26
C THR A 146 -4.18 0.52 10.12
N THR A 147 -5.34 0.35 9.52
CA THR A 147 -5.55 -0.60 8.43
C THR A 147 -5.70 0.14 7.10
N TYR A 148 -4.91 -0.26 6.12
CA TYR A 148 -5.01 0.20 4.73
C TYR A 148 -5.62 -0.90 3.88
N LYS A 149 -6.54 -0.52 2.99
CA LYS A 149 -7.28 -1.47 2.15
C LYS A 149 -7.57 -0.90 0.76
N MET A 150 -7.67 -1.80 -0.21
CA MET A 150 -8.13 -1.46 -1.55
C MET A 150 -9.61 -1.78 -1.69
N GLN A 151 -10.35 -0.83 -2.27
CA GLN A 151 -11.76 -0.96 -2.62
C GLN A 151 -11.94 -0.90 -4.13
N VAL A 152 -12.96 -1.57 -4.64
CA VAL A 152 -13.29 -1.59 -6.07
C VAL A 152 -14.79 -1.50 -6.29
N TYR A 153 -15.19 -0.89 -7.41
CA TYR A 153 -16.59 -0.80 -7.84
C TYR A 153 -16.68 -0.45 -9.33
N SER A 154 -17.87 -0.63 -9.93
CA SER A 154 -18.18 -0.11 -11.26
C SER A 154 -19.05 1.15 -11.12
N PRO A 155 -18.55 2.35 -11.44
CA PRO A 155 -19.34 3.58 -11.30
C PRO A 155 -20.48 3.69 -12.32
N TYR A 156 -20.48 2.87 -13.37
CA TYR A 156 -21.45 2.93 -14.46
C TYR A 156 -22.74 2.18 -14.15
N ALA A 157 -22.64 0.90 -13.78
CA ALA A 157 -23.81 0.09 -13.45
C ALA A 157 -23.46 -1.10 -12.56
N SER A 158 -24.41 -1.51 -11.71
CA SER A 158 -24.27 -2.68 -10.84
C SER A 158 -24.38 -4.02 -11.56
N SER A 159 -24.74 -4.02 -12.85
CA SER A 159 -24.78 -5.24 -13.66
C SER A 159 -23.41 -5.72 -14.15
N TYR A 160 -22.39 -4.87 -14.01
CA TYR A 160 -21.05 -5.18 -14.46
C TYR A 160 -20.19 -5.74 -13.32
N VAL A 161 -19.37 -6.72 -13.66
CA VAL A 161 -18.49 -7.41 -12.72
C VAL A 161 -17.06 -6.95 -12.91
N VAL A 162 -16.44 -6.50 -11.84
CA VAL A 162 -14.98 -6.27 -11.77
C VAL A 162 -14.34 -7.50 -11.14
N GLY A 163 -13.35 -8.07 -11.82
CA GLY A 163 -12.56 -9.21 -11.35
C GLY A 163 -11.20 -8.76 -10.82
N ILE A 164 -10.73 -9.41 -9.77
CA ILE A 164 -9.39 -9.25 -9.21
C ILE A 164 -8.71 -10.61 -9.25
N ASN A 165 -7.45 -10.62 -9.71
CA ASN A 165 -6.57 -11.78 -9.84
C ASN A 165 -7.00 -12.85 -10.86
N SER A 166 -8.08 -12.65 -11.57
CA SER A 166 -8.56 -13.56 -12.60
C SER A 166 -9.48 -12.83 -13.55
N THR A 167 -9.67 -13.37 -14.75
CA THR A 167 -10.69 -12.88 -15.68
C THR A 167 -12.10 -13.09 -15.11
N VAL A 168 -13.03 -12.23 -15.50
CA VAL A 168 -14.44 -12.36 -15.13
C VAL A 168 -15.05 -13.61 -15.75
N ALA A 169 -14.76 -13.88 -17.02
CA ALA A 169 -15.06 -15.14 -17.65
C ALA A 169 -14.16 -16.24 -17.08
N LEU A 170 -14.76 -17.30 -16.54
CA LEU A 170 -14.04 -18.45 -16.00
C LEU A 170 -13.66 -19.43 -17.14
N ASP A 171 -13.09 -18.90 -18.21
CA ASP A 171 -12.70 -19.70 -19.36
C ASP A 171 -11.44 -20.49 -19.06
N ASN A 172 -11.48 -21.77 -19.28
CA ASN A 172 -10.34 -22.68 -19.06
C ASN A 172 -9.42 -22.71 -20.30
N TYR A 173 -8.94 -21.54 -20.70
CA TYR A 173 -7.99 -21.44 -21.81
C TYR A 173 -6.57 -21.20 -21.26
N GLY A 174 -5.58 -21.90 -21.82
CA GLY A 174 -4.19 -21.81 -21.38
C GLY A 174 -3.54 -20.43 -21.58
N TYR A 175 -4.19 -19.52 -22.29
CA TYR A 175 -3.75 -18.13 -22.47
C TYR A 175 -4.43 -17.14 -21.52
N VAL A 176 -5.38 -17.59 -20.71
CA VAL A 176 -6.00 -16.76 -19.65
C VAL A 176 -5.14 -16.83 -18.41
N THR A 177 -4.72 -15.69 -17.90
CA THR A 177 -3.80 -15.62 -16.78
C THR A 177 -4.53 -15.29 -15.48
N ASN A 178 -4.15 -16.00 -14.41
CA ASN A 178 -4.46 -15.61 -13.05
C ASN A 178 -3.27 -14.85 -12.47
N GLY A 179 -3.53 -13.65 -12.00
CA GLY A 179 -2.51 -12.78 -11.41
C GLY A 179 -2.53 -12.82 -9.87
N THR A 180 -1.71 -11.98 -9.29
CA THR A 180 -1.68 -11.72 -7.85
C THR A 180 -1.78 -10.23 -7.60
N SER A 181 -2.37 -9.86 -6.47
CA SER A 181 -2.40 -8.49 -5.98
C SER A 181 -1.71 -8.39 -4.63
N SER A 182 -1.15 -7.24 -4.32
CA SER A 182 -0.50 -7.01 -3.04
C SER A 182 -0.74 -5.58 -2.55
N ILE A 183 -0.68 -5.43 -1.24
CA ILE A 183 -0.59 -4.14 -0.57
C ILE A 183 0.52 -4.21 0.46
N THR A 184 1.42 -3.23 0.41
CA THR A 184 2.60 -3.12 1.29
C THR A 184 2.55 -1.77 1.98
N VAL A 185 2.82 -1.74 3.26
CA VAL A 185 2.99 -0.52 4.04
C VAL A 185 4.37 -0.50 4.68
N MET A 186 4.99 0.68 4.68
CA MET A 186 6.31 0.92 5.25
C MET A 186 6.22 2.12 6.19
N GLU A 187 6.62 1.95 7.43
CA GLU A 187 6.76 3.07 8.36
C GLU A 187 8.08 3.77 8.11
N LEU A 188 8.01 5.08 7.91
CA LEU A 188 9.14 5.96 7.73
C LEU A 188 9.27 6.87 8.94
N ALA A 189 10.46 6.93 9.53
CA ALA A 189 10.77 7.90 10.57
C ALA A 189 10.59 9.33 10.07
N ALA A 190 10.04 10.21 10.91
CA ALA A 190 9.85 11.63 10.64
C ALA A 190 11.19 12.38 10.51
#